data_f3db3b2ce23803fbf1681e5de6295233
#
_entry.id   f3db3b2ce23803fbf1681e5de6295233
#
_cell.length_a   1.000
_cell.length_b   1.000
_cell.length_c   1.000
_cell.angle_alpha   90.00
_cell.angle_beta   90.00
_cell.angle_gamma   90.00
#
_symmetry.space_group_name_H-M   'P 1'
#
loop_
_entity.id
_entity.type
_entity.pdbx_description
1 polymer ?
#
loop_
_entity_poly.entity_id
_entity_poly.type
_entity_poly.pdbx_seq_one_letter_code
_entity_poly.pdbx_strand_id
1 'polypeptide(L)'
;MIVTLVSFAFFFGILISRIGLPPMVGFLAAGFAYNFAGLDAPAGLQTVADLGVTLLLFSIGLKLKLKDLAAAEVWGTSVLHVVASTIFFAGVIYVGQLVFDAPLFQLSFLSILTLAFGLSFSSTVYAVKVLEDKGDISALYGKVAIGILVMQDIFAVVYLTVSEGKYPSVWAVLVLLLLIPHVRRLFYKLIDYAGHGELLVVSGLFFALGAGYEFFYSVDLKGDLGALILGIVISNHPKAKALAKSLFSFKELMLVGFFLSVGMQGLPNLAVILTAVGLVLLLPFKTWLYMAITTRFGLRARTALFSSITLGNYSEFGLIVAALGVSQGFLSVDWLLVMAIAVSVSFAVAAPFSAKAEETYHNKKQMWDVYQKDRLNPKDEILDTEDSTVLIIGMGRVGAGAYKVLNEEHPQKVLGIELNEDRAANLVEQGFNVKVADATDTDFWNMVRLSEPVEEMILLAMPNHYSNIYAAERIKASGLDCRIVAIAKHESEVQELMKMGIPSFNLYREAGEGLGREAVNAINLNQA
;
A
#
# COMPACT_ATOMS: atom_id res chain seq x y z
N MET A 1 13.79 34.30 4.00
CA MET A 1 12.79 33.73 3.06
C MET A 1 12.71 32.21 3.16
N ILE A 2 13.75 31.41 2.87
CA ILE A 2 13.69 29.93 3.00
C ILE A 2 13.40 29.50 4.44
N VAL A 3 14.08 30.05 5.43
CA VAL A 3 13.86 29.73 6.86
C VAL A 3 12.42 30.02 7.27
N THR A 4 11.85 31.15 6.83
CA THR A 4 10.46 31.50 7.10
C THR A 4 9.49 30.47 6.50
N LEU A 5 9.72 30.07 5.24
CA LEU A 5 8.90 29.06 4.56
C LEU A 5 8.95 27.69 5.30
N VAL A 6 10.17 27.26 5.68
CA VAL A 6 10.35 26.01 6.47
C VAL A 6 9.68 26.12 7.83
N SER A 7 9.71 27.29 8.48
CA SER A 7 9.00 27.51 9.76
C SER A 7 7.49 27.37 9.59
N PHE A 8 6.90 27.97 8.56
CA PHE A 8 5.47 27.79 8.25
C PHE A 8 5.14 26.31 8.02
N ALA A 9 5.92 25.61 7.18
CA ALA A 9 5.73 24.19 6.94
C ALA A 9 5.79 23.37 8.23
N PHE A 10 6.77 23.65 9.09
CA PHE A 10 6.95 22.95 10.36
C PHE A 10 5.78 23.15 11.31
N PHE A 11 5.38 24.38 11.57
CA PHE A 11 4.31 24.69 12.52
C PHE A 11 2.94 24.18 12.03
N PHE A 12 2.62 24.42 10.78
CA PHE A 12 1.36 23.92 10.21
C PHE A 12 1.37 22.40 10.08
N GLY A 13 2.50 21.79 9.73
CA GLY A 13 2.65 20.33 9.69
C GLY A 13 2.41 19.70 11.05
N ILE A 14 2.99 20.23 12.13
CA ILE A 14 2.75 19.76 13.51
C ILE A 14 1.27 19.96 13.91
N LEU A 15 0.71 21.12 13.64
CA LEU A 15 -0.66 21.44 14.01
C LEU A 15 -1.64 20.42 13.40
N ILE A 16 -1.49 20.15 12.12
CA ILE A 16 -2.33 19.20 11.38
C ILE A 16 -2.07 17.76 11.81
N SER A 17 -0.82 17.37 12.06
CA SER A 17 -0.50 16.03 12.56
C SER A 17 -1.08 15.74 13.94
N ARG A 18 -1.19 16.76 14.81
CA ARG A 18 -1.81 16.61 16.14
C ARG A 18 -3.31 16.29 16.10
N ILE A 19 -3.98 16.63 15.04
CA ILE A 19 -5.40 16.30 14.83
C ILE A 19 -5.58 14.99 14.01
N GLY A 20 -4.48 14.23 13.84
CA GLY A 20 -4.53 12.92 13.17
C GLY A 20 -4.55 12.96 11.63
N LEU A 21 -4.28 14.11 11.02
CA LEU A 21 -4.23 14.24 9.56
C LEU A 21 -2.80 14.15 9.02
N PRO A 22 -2.63 13.74 7.75
CA PRO A 22 -1.32 13.72 7.11
C PRO A 22 -0.66 15.11 7.10
N PRO A 23 0.66 15.22 7.37
CA PRO A 23 1.39 16.49 7.39
C PRO A 23 1.28 17.31 6.10
N MET A 24 1.07 16.65 4.94
CA MET A 24 0.92 17.33 3.64
C MET A 24 -0.23 18.34 3.60
N VAL A 25 -1.31 18.08 4.34
CA VAL A 25 -2.42 19.05 4.51
C VAL A 25 -1.91 20.31 5.22
N GLY A 26 -1.03 20.14 6.21
CA GLY A 26 -0.36 21.24 6.90
C GLY A 26 0.57 22.04 5.98
N PHE A 27 1.30 21.38 5.09
CA PHE A 27 2.18 22.05 4.14
C PHE A 27 1.39 22.87 3.11
N LEU A 28 0.26 22.37 2.64
CA LEU A 28 -0.64 23.13 1.79
C LEU A 28 -1.20 24.36 2.52
N ALA A 29 -1.69 24.18 3.75
CA ALA A 29 -2.18 25.27 4.59
C ALA A 29 -1.07 26.32 4.89
N ALA A 30 0.17 25.86 5.08
CA ALA A 30 1.35 26.73 5.22
C ALA A 30 1.59 27.56 3.96
N GLY A 31 1.41 26.99 2.77
CA GLY A 31 1.49 27.72 1.49
C GLY A 31 0.43 28.81 1.40
N PHE A 32 -0.81 28.52 1.76
CA PHE A 32 -1.88 29.54 1.82
C PHE A 32 -1.56 30.64 2.83
N ALA A 33 -1.13 30.29 4.03
CA ALA A 33 -0.79 31.26 5.07
C ALA A 33 0.41 32.15 4.66
N TYR A 34 1.39 31.56 3.97
CA TYR A 34 2.56 32.29 3.45
C TYR A 34 2.15 33.30 2.36
N ASN A 35 1.28 32.89 1.43
CA ASN A 35 0.70 33.77 0.42
C ASN A 35 -0.15 34.88 1.06
N PHE A 36 -0.99 34.53 2.06
CA PHE A 36 -1.80 35.52 2.79
C PHE A 36 -0.95 36.57 3.51
N ALA A 37 0.23 36.19 3.98
CA ALA A 37 1.21 37.12 4.58
C ALA A 37 1.89 38.02 3.55
N GLY A 38 1.57 37.92 2.26
CA GLY A 38 2.15 38.73 1.18
C GLY A 38 3.63 38.41 0.90
N LEU A 39 4.07 37.18 1.19
CA LEU A 39 5.43 36.74 0.98
C LEU A 39 5.57 36.03 -0.37
N ASP A 40 6.58 36.39 -1.14
CA ASP A 40 6.87 35.80 -2.45
C ASP A 40 7.47 34.40 -2.34
N ALA A 41 7.20 33.55 -3.34
CA ALA A 41 7.79 32.22 -3.44
C ALA A 41 9.32 32.30 -3.58
N PRO A 42 10.09 31.55 -2.78
CA PRO A 42 11.54 31.49 -2.94
C PRO A 42 11.93 30.99 -4.32
N ALA A 43 12.99 31.58 -4.91
CA ALA A 43 13.58 31.06 -6.13
C ALA A 43 13.99 29.59 -5.93
N GLY A 44 13.64 28.73 -6.90
CA GLY A 44 13.92 27.29 -6.86
C GLY A 44 12.88 26.43 -6.15
N LEU A 45 11.82 27.00 -5.55
CA LEU A 45 10.76 26.19 -4.92
C LEU A 45 10.10 25.24 -5.92
N GLN A 46 9.85 25.71 -7.15
CA GLN A 46 9.28 24.86 -8.21
C GLN A 46 10.22 23.73 -8.61
N THR A 47 11.53 23.99 -8.70
CA THR A 47 12.53 22.93 -8.99
C THR A 47 12.52 21.86 -7.90
N VAL A 48 12.42 22.25 -6.63
CA VAL A 48 12.29 21.30 -5.51
C VAL A 48 11.01 20.49 -5.61
N ALA A 49 9.90 21.13 -5.98
CA ALA A 49 8.61 20.45 -6.20
C ALA A 49 8.70 19.41 -7.31
N ASP A 50 9.28 19.76 -8.46
CA ASP A 50 9.43 18.85 -9.61
C ASP A 50 10.34 17.65 -9.27
N LEU A 51 11.47 17.90 -8.56
CA LEU A 51 12.33 16.82 -8.05
C LEU A 51 11.58 15.88 -7.11
N GLY A 52 10.68 16.42 -6.28
CA GLY A 52 9.83 15.64 -5.39
C GLY A 52 8.91 14.67 -6.16
N VAL A 53 8.29 15.14 -7.24
CA VAL A 53 7.43 14.32 -8.10
C VAL A 53 8.26 13.23 -8.80
N THR A 54 9.41 13.58 -9.36
CA THR A 54 10.31 12.61 -10.02
C THR A 54 10.77 11.50 -9.07
N LEU A 55 11.19 11.85 -7.85
CA LEU A 55 11.60 10.87 -6.82
C LEU A 55 10.42 10.02 -6.33
N LEU A 56 9.22 10.60 -6.27
CA LEU A 56 8.00 9.86 -5.95
C LEU A 56 7.77 8.76 -6.98
N LEU A 57 7.82 9.09 -8.27
CA LEU A 57 7.60 8.14 -9.36
C LEU A 57 8.67 7.04 -9.42
N PHE A 58 9.94 7.40 -9.23
CA PHE A 58 11.01 6.40 -9.10
C PHE A 58 10.78 5.45 -7.93
N SER A 59 10.38 5.98 -6.76
CA SER A 59 10.09 5.17 -5.57
C SER A 59 8.90 4.23 -5.78
N ILE A 60 7.89 4.66 -6.53
CA ILE A 60 6.76 3.82 -6.94
C ILE A 60 7.29 2.68 -7.82
N GLY A 61 8.09 3.00 -8.85
CA GLY A 61 8.71 2.00 -9.71
C GLY A 61 9.48 0.93 -8.95
N LEU A 62 10.25 1.31 -7.91
CA LEU A 62 11.02 0.38 -7.08
C LEU A 62 10.13 -0.60 -6.27
N LYS A 63 8.91 -0.23 -5.95
CA LYS A 63 7.96 -1.05 -5.19
C LYS A 63 7.10 -1.95 -6.09
N LEU A 64 7.10 -1.70 -7.38
CA LEU A 64 6.26 -2.36 -8.37
C LEU A 64 6.69 -3.81 -8.61
N LYS A 65 5.83 -4.76 -8.21
CA LYS A 65 5.95 -6.16 -8.62
C LYS A 65 4.91 -6.46 -9.68
N LEU A 66 5.32 -6.58 -10.93
CA LEU A 66 4.45 -6.79 -12.09
C LEU A 66 3.49 -7.99 -11.92
N LYS A 67 3.90 -9.03 -11.18
CA LYS A 67 3.06 -10.20 -10.90
C LYS A 67 1.83 -9.84 -10.05
N ASP A 68 2.00 -8.97 -9.05
CA ASP A 68 0.91 -8.58 -8.14
C ASP A 68 -0.11 -7.68 -8.88
N LEU A 69 0.34 -6.92 -9.85
CA LEU A 69 -0.52 -6.07 -10.68
C LEU A 69 -1.29 -6.84 -11.76
N ALA A 70 -0.82 -8.02 -12.15
CA ALA A 70 -1.48 -8.85 -13.15
C ALA A 70 -2.75 -9.54 -12.61
N ALA A 71 -3.00 -9.49 -11.29
CA ALA A 71 -4.19 -10.05 -10.68
C ALA A 71 -5.45 -9.33 -11.16
N ALA A 72 -6.46 -10.09 -11.60
CA ALA A 72 -7.67 -9.54 -12.22
C ALA A 72 -8.43 -8.59 -11.29
N GLU A 73 -8.45 -8.90 -9.99
CA GLU A 73 -9.04 -8.07 -8.94
C GLU A 73 -8.34 -6.72 -8.76
N VAL A 74 -7.08 -6.60 -9.17
CA VAL A 74 -6.29 -5.36 -9.11
C VAL A 74 -6.47 -4.53 -10.38
N TRP A 75 -5.98 -5.04 -11.52
CA TRP A 75 -6.02 -4.24 -12.75
C TRP A 75 -7.44 -4.00 -13.26
N GLY A 76 -8.32 -5.03 -13.17
CA GLY A 76 -9.71 -4.91 -13.60
C GLY A 76 -10.48 -3.89 -12.76
N THR A 77 -10.31 -3.92 -11.43
CA THR A 77 -10.90 -2.90 -10.55
C THR A 77 -10.35 -1.51 -10.87
N SER A 78 -9.04 -1.39 -11.06
CA SER A 78 -8.40 -0.09 -11.36
C SER A 78 -8.95 0.53 -12.63
N VAL A 79 -8.98 -0.23 -13.73
CA VAL A 79 -9.48 0.26 -15.04
C VAL A 79 -10.95 0.62 -14.96
N LEU A 80 -11.80 -0.30 -14.48
CA LEU A 80 -13.25 -0.07 -14.41
C LEU A 80 -13.60 1.10 -13.49
N HIS A 81 -12.92 1.21 -12.34
CA HIS A 81 -13.15 2.30 -11.41
C HIS A 81 -12.72 3.65 -11.99
N VAL A 82 -11.53 3.75 -12.59
CA VAL A 82 -11.04 5.00 -13.18
C VAL A 82 -11.97 5.45 -14.30
N VAL A 83 -12.38 4.54 -15.21
CA VAL A 83 -13.31 4.87 -16.30
C VAL A 83 -14.68 5.31 -15.75
N ALA A 84 -15.29 4.53 -14.86
CA ALA A 84 -16.62 4.83 -14.32
C ALA A 84 -16.61 6.10 -13.46
N SER A 85 -15.58 6.30 -12.62
CA SER A 85 -15.42 7.52 -11.83
C SER A 85 -15.19 8.75 -12.71
N THR A 86 -14.36 8.63 -13.75
CA THR A 86 -14.13 9.74 -14.69
C THR A 86 -15.44 10.15 -15.39
N ILE A 87 -16.23 9.18 -15.86
CA ILE A 87 -17.54 9.46 -16.47
C ILE A 87 -18.47 10.12 -15.46
N PHE A 88 -18.52 9.61 -14.23
CA PHE A 88 -19.36 10.17 -13.18
C PHE A 88 -18.97 11.61 -12.82
N PHE A 89 -17.70 11.85 -12.51
CA PHE A 89 -17.24 13.20 -12.15
C PHE A 89 -17.32 14.17 -13.32
N ALA A 90 -17.07 13.74 -14.55
CA ALA A 90 -17.28 14.56 -15.75
C ALA A 90 -18.76 14.97 -15.88
N GLY A 91 -19.68 14.03 -15.65
CA GLY A 91 -21.11 14.30 -15.63
C GLY A 91 -21.51 15.31 -14.54
N VAL A 92 -20.99 15.15 -13.32
CA VAL A 92 -21.26 16.07 -12.20
C VAL A 92 -20.72 17.48 -12.50
N ILE A 93 -19.49 17.60 -12.99
CA ILE A 93 -18.88 18.90 -13.33
C ILE A 93 -19.66 19.55 -14.49
N TYR A 94 -20.04 18.77 -15.52
CA TYR A 94 -20.84 19.25 -16.63
C TYR A 94 -22.22 19.74 -16.19
N VAL A 95 -22.91 19.01 -15.30
CA VAL A 95 -24.18 19.47 -14.71
C VAL A 95 -23.97 20.74 -13.88
N GLY A 96 -22.86 20.81 -13.12
CA GLY A 96 -22.47 22.04 -12.42
C GLY A 96 -22.34 23.24 -13.36
N GLN A 97 -21.74 23.05 -14.54
CA GLN A 97 -21.63 24.08 -15.58
C GLN A 97 -22.99 24.53 -16.12
N LEU A 98 -23.97 23.63 -16.18
CA LEU A 98 -25.33 23.98 -16.64
C LEU A 98 -26.16 24.71 -15.56
N VAL A 99 -25.85 24.45 -14.29
CA VAL A 99 -26.64 25.00 -13.15
C VAL A 99 -26.06 26.30 -12.62
N PHE A 100 -24.73 26.41 -12.59
CA PHE A 100 -24.04 27.56 -12.01
C PHE A 100 -23.47 28.46 -13.12
N ASP A 101 -24.02 29.63 -13.30
CA ASP A 101 -23.48 30.66 -14.21
C ASP A 101 -22.34 31.42 -13.50
N ALA A 102 -21.22 30.74 -13.28
CA ALA A 102 -20.05 31.30 -12.62
C ALA A 102 -18.78 31.02 -13.45
N PRO A 103 -17.82 31.96 -13.48
CA PRO A 103 -16.57 31.79 -14.25
C PRO A 103 -15.83 30.47 -13.94
N LEU A 104 -15.90 29.99 -12.70
CA LEU A 104 -15.32 28.73 -12.27
C LEU A 104 -15.82 27.52 -13.08
N PHE A 105 -17.10 27.56 -13.53
CA PHE A 105 -17.72 26.45 -14.26
C PHE A 105 -17.70 26.62 -15.78
N GLN A 106 -17.07 27.67 -16.31
CA GLN A 106 -16.87 27.83 -17.76
C GLN A 106 -15.67 27.01 -18.23
N LEU A 107 -15.87 25.72 -18.41
CA LEU A 107 -14.81 24.75 -18.69
C LEU A 107 -14.92 24.19 -20.12
N SER A 108 -13.78 23.97 -20.75
CA SER A 108 -13.71 23.17 -21.98
C SER A 108 -13.97 21.69 -21.67
N PHE A 109 -14.35 20.92 -22.69
CA PHE A 109 -14.50 19.47 -22.53
C PHE A 109 -13.21 18.80 -22.02
N LEU A 110 -12.05 19.24 -22.51
CA LEU A 110 -10.74 18.74 -22.06
C LEU A 110 -10.51 19.05 -20.58
N SER A 111 -10.87 20.26 -20.13
CA SER A 111 -10.76 20.65 -18.72
C SER A 111 -11.64 19.77 -17.83
N ILE A 112 -12.90 19.54 -18.22
CA ILE A 112 -13.82 18.66 -17.49
C ILE A 112 -13.24 17.24 -17.38
N LEU A 113 -12.77 16.69 -18.50
CA LEU A 113 -12.23 15.33 -18.54
C LEU A 113 -10.96 15.19 -17.67
N THR A 114 -10.07 16.19 -17.74
CA THR A 114 -8.84 16.24 -16.92
C THR A 114 -9.14 16.27 -15.42
N LEU A 115 -10.08 17.13 -15.00
CA LEU A 115 -10.49 17.24 -13.60
C LEU A 115 -11.15 15.93 -13.13
N ALA A 116 -12.07 15.39 -13.92
CA ALA A 116 -12.76 14.15 -13.61
C ALA A 116 -11.80 12.96 -13.49
N PHE A 117 -10.82 12.90 -14.39
CA PHE A 117 -9.76 11.90 -14.34
C PHE A 117 -8.90 12.05 -13.08
N GLY A 118 -8.48 13.28 -12.74
CA GLY A 118 -7.75 13.57 -11.50
C GLY A 118 -8.53 13.17 -10.23
N LEU A 119 -9.86 13.41 -10.19
CA LEU A 119 -10.74 13.04 -9.09
C LEU A 119 -10.96 11.52 -8.96
N SER A 120 -10.71 10.75 -10.03
CA SER A 120 -10.84 9.29 -9.99
C SER A 120 -9.77 8.61 -9.15
N PHE A 121 -8.62 9.24 -8.94
CA PHE A 121 -7.49 8.67 -8.20
C PHE A 121 -7.66 8.72 -6.69
N SER A 122 -7.03 7.76 -6.01
CA SER A 122 -6.97 7.67 -4.55
C SER A 122 -5.53 7.82 -4.06
N SER A 123 -5.34 8.36 -2.85
CA SER A 123 -4.01 8.66 -2.32
C SER A 123 -3.28 7.44 -1.81
N THR A 124 -2.10 7.20 -2.38
CA THR A 124 -1.17 6.17 -1.92
C THR A 124 -0.63 6.48 -0.52
N VAL A 125 -0.30 7.74 -0.24
CA VAL A 125 0.27 8.16 1.05
C VAL A 125 -0.74 7.98 2.18
N TYR A 126 -1.99 8.37 1.97
CA TYR A 126 -3.05 8.19 2.96
C TYR A 126 -3.32 6.69 3.22
N ALA A 127 -3.52 5.91 2.16
CA ALA A 127 -3.88 4.50 2.27
C ALA A 127 -2.78 3.67 2.96
N VAL A 128 -1.51 3.85 2.54
CA VAL A 128 -0.38 3.14 3.16
C VAL A 128 -0.26 3.49 4.63
N LYS A 129 -0.39 4.76 5.02
CA LYS A 129 -0.35 5.17 6.42
C LYS A 129 -1.46 4.50 7.24
N VAL A 130 -2.70 4.50 6.75
CA VAL A 130 -3.83 3.85 7.42
C VAL A 130 -3.59 2.35 7.60
N LEU A 131 -3.05 1.68 6.58
CA LEU A 131 -2.72 0.26 6.63
C LEU A 131 -1.56 -0.04 7.59
N GLU A 132 -0.54 0.85 7.65
CA GLU A 132 0.57 0.75 8.61
C GLU A 132 0.09 0.90 10.04
N ASP A 133 -0.72 1.93 10.32
CA ASP A 133 -1.26 2.21 11.66
C ASP A 133 -2.13 1.06 12.18
N LYS A 134 -2.80 0.31 11.28
CA LYS A 134 -3.59 -0.89 11.61
C LYS A 134 -2.77 -2.18 11.64
N GLY A 135 -1.56 -2.21 11.08
CA GLY A 135 -0.77 -3.42 10.88
C GLY A 135 -1.27 -4.31 9.74
N ASP A 136 -2.12 -3.80 8.85
CA ASP A 136 -2.86 -4.57 7.84
C ASP A 136 -2.27 -4.45 6.40
N ILE A 137 -1.01 -4.04 6.25
CA ILE A 137 -0.35 -3.96 4.93
C ILE A 137 -0.30 -5.33 4.23
N SER A 138 -0.12 -6.40 4.99
CA SER A 138 -0.06 -7.77 4.48
C SER A 138 -1.43 -8.39 4.26
N ALA A 139 -2.49 -7.84 4.85
CA ALA A 139 -3.85 -8.28 4.68
C ALA A 139 -4.28 -8.25 3.20
N LEU A 140 -5.16 -9.16 2.79
CA LEU A 140 -5.57 -9.25 1.39
C LEU A 140 -6.19 -7.93 0.90
N TYR A 141 -7.05 -7.30 1.69
CA TYR A 141 -7.63 -6.00 1.33
C TYR A 141 -6.57 -4.90 1.21
N GLY A 142 -5.52 -4.94 2.05
CA GLY A 142 -4.39 -4.02 1.98
C GLY A 142 -3.57 -4.23 0.70
N LYS A 143 -3.25 -5.49 0.35
CA LYS A 143 -2.56 -5.85 -0.90
C LYS A 143 -3.35 -5.41 -2.14
N VAL A 144 -4.67 -5.65 -2.15
CA VAL A 144 -5.56 -5.23 -3.24
C VAL A 144 -5.60 -3.71 -3.34
N ALA A 145 -5.80 -2.99 -2.22
CA ALA A 145 -5.82 -1.53 -2.21
C ALA A 145 -4.50 -0.94 -2.72
N ILE A 146 -3.34 -1.42 -2.23
CA ILE A 146 -2.02 -0.97 -2.70
C ILE A 146 -1.83 -1.28 -4.19
N GLY A 147 -2.24 -2.45 -4.65
CA GLY A 147 -2.17 -2.82 -6.07
C GLY A 147 -2.99 -1.87 -6.95
N ILE A 148 -4.22 -1.53 -6.54
CA ILE A 148 -5.08 -0.57 -7.24
C ILE A 148 -4.44 0.81 -7.29
N LEU A 149 -3.90 1.30 -6.17
CA LEU A 149 -3.22 2.60 -6.10
C LEU A 149 -2.03 2.68 -7.05
N VAL A 150 -1.21 1.65 -7.07
CA VAL A 150 -0.06 1.58 -7.97
C VAL A 150 -0.48 1.57 -9.44
N MET A 151 -1.59 0.90 -9.79
CA MET A 151 -2.14 0.96 -11.15
C MET A 151 -2.65 2.37 -11.49
N GLN A 152 -3.27 3.07 -10.54
CA GLN A 152 -3.70 4.46 -10.73
C GLN A 152 -2.51 5.40 -10.92
N ASP A 153 -1.42 5.20 -10.17
CA ASP A 153 -0.19 5.96 -10.35
C ASP A 153 0.37 5.79 -11.77
N ILE A 154 0.34 4.55 -12.32
CA ILE A 154 0.72 4.29 -13.71
C ILE A 154 -0.19 5.05 -14.68
N PHE A 155 -1.52 5.02 -14.49
CA PHE A 155 -2.45 5.75 -15.35
C PHE A 155 -2.20 7.26 -15.30
N ALA A 156 -1.91 7.82 -14.11
CA ALA A 156 -1.56 9.23 -13.96
C ALA A 156 -0.30 9.58 -14.76
N VAL A 157 0.75 8.76 -14.67
CA VAL A 157 2.00 8.98 -15.42
C VAL A 157 1.79 8.88 -16.92
N VAL A 158 1.04 7.88 -17.39
CA VAL A 158 0.69 7.74 -18.81
C VAL A 158 -0.06 9.00 -19.29
N TYR A 159 -1.04 9.47 -18.52
CA TYR A 159 -1.77 10.70 -18.83
C TYR A 159 -0.83 11.90 -18.91
N LEU A 160 0.02 12.11 -17.90
CA LEU A 160 0.98 13.22 -17.86
C LEU A 160 1.92 13.20 -19.08
N THR A 161 2.36 12.01 -19.49
CA THR A 161 3.23 11.83 -20.66
C THR A 161 2.53 12.17 -21.96
N VAL A 162 1.31 11.68 -22.16
CA VAL A 162 0.54 11.90 -23.39
C VAL A 162 0.07 13.36 -23.50
N SER A 163 -0.28 13.99 -22.38
CA SER A 163 -0.82 15.37 -22.35
C SER A 163 0.19 16.44 -22.80
N GLU A 164 1.49 16.18 -22.68
CA GLU A 164 2.52 17.14 -23.11
C GLU A 164 2.69 17.22 -24.63
N GLY A 165 2.07 16.30 -25.39
CA GLY A 165 2.07 16.34 -26.86
C GLY A 165 3.46 16.22 -27.51
N LYS A 166 4.48 15.83 -26.74
CA LYS A 166 5.83 15.61 -27.26
C LYS A 166 5.87 14.28 -28.01
N TYR A 167 6.30 14.33 -29.26
CA TYR A 167 6.57 13.10 -30.02
C TYR A 167 7.97 12.59 -29.68
N PRO A 168 8.12 11.30 -29.35
CA PRO A 168 9.43 10.72 -29.09
C PRO A 168 10.38 10.93 -30.28
N SER A 169 11.61 11.29 -30.02
CA SER A 169 12.63 11.33 -31.08
C SER A 169 12.98 9.91 -31.53
N VAL A 170 13.62 9.79 -32.69
CA VAL A 170 14.09 8.48 -33.18
C VAL A 170 15.01 7.80 -32.17
N TRP A 171 15.72 8.57 -31.37
CA TRP A 171 16.59 8.10 -30.31
C TRP A 171 15.84 7.46 -29.11
N ALA A 172 14.52 7.65 -29.01
CA ALA A 172 13.70 6.98 -27.98
C ALA A 172 13.78 5.43 -28.09
N VAL A 173 14.18 4.90 -29.25
CA VAL A 173 14.50 3.48 -29.42
C VAL A 173 15.58 3.01 -28.42
N LEU A 174 16.47 3.91 -27.97
CA LEU A 174 17.49 3.59 -26.96
C LEU A 174 16.89 3.17 -25.60
N VAL A 175 15.65 3.57 -25.30
CA VAL A 175 14.95 3.12 -24.08
C VAL A 175 14.78 1.60 -24.07
N LEU A 176 14.66 0.96 -25.25
CA LEU A 176 14.59 -0.49 -25.36
C LEU A 176 15.87 -1.19 -24.85
N LEU A 177 16.99 -0.48 -24.75
CA LEU A 177 18.22 -0.99 -24.13
C LEU A 177 18.00 -1.40 -22.66
N LEU A 178 17.06 -0.76 -21.96
CA LEU A 178 16.70 -1.10 -20.59
C LEU A 178 16.09 -2.50 -20.45
N LEU A 179 15.54 -3.04 -21.54
CA LEU A 179 15.01 -4.41 -21.59
C LEU A 179 16.13 -5.46 -21.73
N ILE A 180 17.33 -5.04 -22.15
CA ILE A 180 18.45 -5.95 -22.35
C ILE A 180 18.98 -6.46 -21.01
N PRO A 181 19.08 -7.78 -20.79
CA PRO A 181 19.52 -8.35 -19.50
C PRO A 181 20.92 -7.88 -19.07
N HIS A 182 21.81 -7.56 -20.02
CA HIS A 182 23.17 -7.08 -19.73
C HIS A 182 23.16 -5.67 -19.13
N VAL A 183 22.31 -4.77 -19.63
CA VAL A 183 22.15 -3.40 -19.12
C VAL A 183 21.56 -3.47 -17.70
N ARG A 184 20.55 -4.30 -17.49
CA ARG A 184 19.97 -4.55 -16.17
C ARG A 184 21.01 -5.09 -15.17
N ARG A 185 21.86 -6.03 -15.59
CA ARG A 185 22.96 -6.56 -14.75
C ARG A 185 23.96 -5.47 -14.40
N LEU A 186 24.25 -4.53 -15.31
CA LEU A 186 25.11 -3.38 -15.01
C LEU A 186 24.53 -2.53 -13.89
N PHE A 187 23.25 -2.18 -13.97
CA PHE A 187 22.57 -1.42 -12.90
C PHE A 187 22.58 -2.18 -11.58
N TYR A 188 22.35 -3.47 -11.60
CA TYR A 188 22.40 -4.32 -10.42
C TYR A 188 23.80 -4.31 -9.76
N LYS A 189 24.86 -4.45 -10.56
CA LYS A 189 26.24 -4.33 -10.06
C LYS A 189 26.53 -2.97 -9.45
N LEU A 190 26.06 -1.87 -10.07
CA LEU A 190 26.26 -0.53 -9.52
C LEU A 190 25.58 -0.38 -8.14
N ILE A 191 24.37 -0.93 -7.97
CA ILE A 191 23.67 -0.94 -6.68
C ILE A 191 24.42 -1.81 -5.65
N ASP A 192 24.98 -2.94 -6.08
CA ASP A 192 25.78 -3.79 -5.21
C ASP A 192 27.04 -3.10 -4.73
N TYR A 193 27.75 -2.38 -5.60
CA TYR A 193 28.94 -1.57 -5.27
C TYR A 193 28.61 -0.38 -4.36
N ALA A 194 27.44 0.24 -4.52
CA ALA A 194 26.98 1.30 -3.63
C ALA A 194 26.81 0.84 -2.18
N GLY A 195 26.64 -0.46 -1.97
CA GLY A 195 26.63 -1.08 -0.63
C GLY A 195 25.45 -0.59 0.21
N HIS A 196 25.72 0.20 1.23
CA HIS A 196 24.78 0.75 2.20
C HIS A 196 25.12 2.21 2.54
N GLY A 197 24.22 2.89 3.26
CA GLY A 197 24.44 4.25 3.75
C GLY A 197 24.35 5.31 2.65
N GLU A 198 25.24 6.28 2.68
CA GLU A 198 25.20 7.47 1.83
C GLU A 198 25.31 7.17 0.34
N LEU A 199 26.19 6.22 -0.04
CA LEU A 199 26.35 5.82 -1.45
C LEU A 199 25.09 5.19 -2.01
N LEU A 200 24.31 4.48 -1.20
CA LEU A 200 23.02 3.92 -1.64
C LEU A 200 22.03 5.05 -1.94
N VAL A 201 21.99 6.11 -1.12
CA VAL A 201 21.15 7.30 -1.38
C VAL A 201 21.57 7.97 -2.69
N VAL A 202 22.88 8.24 -2.84
CA VAL A 202 23.43 8.89 -4.05
C VAL A 202 23.17 8.04 -5.29
N SER A 203 23.30 6.72 -5.20
CA SER A 203 22.97 5.82 -6.31
C SER A 203 21.50 5.91 -6.68
N GLY A 204 20.60 6.00 -5.70
CA GLY A 204 19.18 6.19 -5.94
C GLY A 204 18.84 7.51 -6.63
N LEU A 205 19.48 8.60 -6.21
CA LEU A 205 19.34 9.89 -6.88
C LEU A 205 19.90 9.84 -8.30
N PHE A 206 21.05 9.20 -8.51
CA PHE A 206 21.62 9.01 -9.84
C PHE A 206 20.68 8.22 -10.76
N PHE A 207 20.10 7.13 -10.27
CA PHE A 207 19.15 6.35 -11.06
C PHE A 207 17.86 7.11 -11.35
N ALA A 208 17.32 7.84 -10.36
CA ALA A 208 16.09 8.60 -10.55
C ALA A 208 16.28 9.78 -11.51
N LEU A 209 17.29 10.59 -11.25
CA LEU A 209 17.49 11.88 -11.93
C LEU A 209 18.38 11.76 -13.18
N GLY A 210 19.52 11.10 -13.06
CA GLY A 210 20.48 10.96 -14.18
C GLY A 210 20.03 9.93 -15.22
N ALA A 211 20.02 8.65 -14.82
CA ALA A 211 19.71 7.56 -15.74
C ALA A 211 18.19 7.45 -16.06
N GLY A 212 17.33 7.92 -15.18
CA GLY A 212 15.88 7.98 -15.41
C GLY A 212 15.49 9.28 -16.11
N TYR A 213 15.41 10.38 -15.35
CA TYR A 213 14.87 11.65 -15.83
C TYR A 213 15.66 12.22 -17.02
N GLU A 214 16.95 12.50 -16.85
CA GLU A 214 17.79 13.17 -17.88
C GLU A 214 17.94 12.35 -19.15
N PHE A 215 18.10 11.03 -19.04
CA PHE A 215 18.21 10.17 -20.21
C PHE A 215 16.92 10.18 -21.03
N PHE A 216 15.74 10.08 -20.39
CA PHE A 216 14.47 10.14 -21.10
C PHE A 216 14.21 11.52 -21.68
N TYR A 217 14.52 12.57 -20.92
CA TYR A 217 14.39 13.95 -21.38
C TYR A 217 15.27 14.22 -22.63
N SER A 218 16.48 13.68 -22.66
CA SER A 218 17.41 13.82 -23.81
C SER A 218 16.94 13.15 -25.11
N VAL A 219 15.97 12.24 -25.03
CA VAL A 219 15.36 11.55 -26.20
C VAL A 219 13.92 12.01 -26.45
N ASP A 220 13.57 13.22 -25.98
CA ASP A 220 12.25 13.85 -26.12
C ASP A 220 11.11 13.03 -25.48
N LEU A 221 11.43 12.22 -24.48
CA LEU A 221 10.45 11.57 -23.62
C LEU A 221 10.35 12.32 -22.28
N LYS A 222 9.21 12.13 -21.58
CA LYS A 222 9.05 12.74 -20.25
C LYS A 222 10.03 12.13 -19.26
N GLY A 223 10.84 12.97 -18.60
CA GLY A 223 11.84 12.53 -17.62
C GLY A 223 11.25 11.75 -16.47
N ASP A 224 10.08 12.16 -15.97
CA ASP A 224 9.36 11.48 -14.89
C ASP A 224 8.99 10.02 -15.23
N LEU A 225 8.58 9.77 -16.50
CA LEU A 225 8.35 8.42 -17.01
C LEU A 225 9.64 7.59 -16.97
N GLY A 226 10.77 8.20 -17.29
CA GLY A 226 12.08 7.57 -17.22
C GLY A 226 12.43 7.14 -15.79
N ALA A 227 12.19 8.01 -14.81
CA ALA A 227 12.39 7.69 -13.40
C ALA A 227 11.52 6.50 -12.97
N LEU A 228 10.23 6.47 -13.32
CA LEU A 228 9.34 5.35 -13.03
C LEU A 228 9.82 4.04 -13.68
N ILE A 229 10.13 4.06 -14.99
CA ILE A 229 10.55 2.87 -15.73
C ILE A 229 11.85 2.32 -15.16
N LEU A 230 12.81 3.18 -14.84
CA LEU A 230 14.06 2.74 -14.23
C LEU A 230 13.86 2.16 -12.83
N GLY A 231 12.95 2.73 -12.05
CA GLY A 231 12.50 2.14 -10.79
C GLY A 231 11.97 0.71 -10.98
N ILE A 232 11.12 0.49 -11.99
CA ILE A 232 10.58 -0.84 -12.35
C ILE A 232 11.70 -1.81 -12.76
N VAL A 233 12.64 -1.36 -13.58
CA VAL A 233 13.80 -2.20 -14.01
C VAL A 233 14.61 -2.68 -12.81
N ILE A 234 14.76 -1.83 -11.79
CA ILE A 234 15.52 -2.11 -10.56
C ILE A 234 14.69 -2.87 -9.52
N SER A 235 13.36 -2.85 -9.59
CA SER A 235 12.44 -3.38 -8.55
C SER A 235 12.70 -4.82 -8.12
N ASN A 236 13.20 -5.66 -9.03
CA ASN A 236 13.53 -7.05 -8.75
C ASN A 236 14.90 -7.25 -8.06
N HIS A 237 15.67 -6.19 -7.83
CA HIS A 237 16.94 -6.29 -7.12
C HIS A 237 16.73 -6.52 -5.61
N PRO A 238 17.51 -7.39 -4.92
CA PRO A 238 17.35 -7.64 -3.49
C PRO A 238 17.39 -6.38 -2.62
N LYS A 239 18.18 -5.36 -3.02
CA LYS A 239 18.30 -4.08 -2.32
C LYS A 239 17.27 -3.03 -2.75
N ALA A 240 16.33 -3.31 -3.66
CA ALA A 240 15.34 -2.34 -4.13
C ALA A 240 14.52 -1.74 -2.99
N LYS A 241 14.11 -2.57 -2.01
CA LYS A 241 13.41 -2.09 -0.80
C LYS A 241 14.28 -1.18 0.06
N ALA A 242 15.56 -1.52 0.23
CA ALA A 242 16.50 -0.69 0.99
C ALA A 242 16.74 0.64 0.28
N LEU A 243 16.88 0.63 -1.05
CA LEU A 243 17.01 1.82 -1.88
C LEU A 243 15.77 2.73 -1.77
N ALA A 244 14.57 2.17 -1.89
CA ALA A 244 13.32 2.92 -1.71
C ALA A 244 13.22 3.53 -0.31
N LYS A 245 13.63 2.78 0.74
CA LYS A 245 13.65 3.26 2.12
C LYS A 245 14.67 4.39 2.32
N SER A 246 15.84 4.29 1.71
CA SER A 246 16.89 5.34 1.83
C SER A 246 16.49 6.66 1.15
N LEU A 247 15.72 6.60 0.07
CA LEU A 247 15.20 7.78 -0.63
C LEU A 247 13.94 8.37 0.00
N PHE A 248 13.30 7.66 0.92
CA PHE A 248 12.00 8.05 1.48
C PHE A 248 12.02 9.47 2.06
N SER A 249 12.97 9.76 2.94
CA SER A 249 13.07 11.10 3.59
C SER A 249 13.37 12.22 2.60
N PHE A 250 14.17 11.94 1.55
CA PHE A 250 14.45 12.92 0.50
C PHE A 250 13.21 13.22 -0.33
N LYS A 251 12.50 12.19 -0.75
CA LYS A 251 11.24 12.31 -1.49
C LYS A 251 10.23 13.14 -0.70
N GLU A 252 9.99 12.78 0.57
CA GLU A 252 9.05 13.50 1.44
C GLU A 252 9.44 14.98 1.60
N LEU A 253 10.72 15.27 1.83
CA LEU A 253 11.20 16.64 1.94
C LEU A 253 10.97 17.45 0.66
N MET A 254 11.21 16.86 -0.52
CA MET A 254 10.98 17.55 -1.79
C MET A 254 9.47 17.73 -2.07
N LEU A 255 8.63 16.78 -1.68
CA LEU A 255 7.17 16.91 -1.78
C LEU A 255 6.58 18.01 -0.88
N VAL A 256 7.24 18.35 0.24
CA VAL A 256 6.88 19.57 1.01
C VAL A 256 6.90 20.79 0.10
N GLY A 257 7.94 20.92 -0.74
CA GLY A 257 8.05 22.00 -1.72
C GLY A 257 6.87 22.04 -2.69
N PHE A 258 6.42 20.87 -3.17
CA PHE A 258 5.25 20.76 -4.06
C PHE A 258 3.97 21.27 -3.37
N PHE A 259 3.66 20.81 -2.17
CA PHE A 259 2.44 21.24 -1.47
C PHE A 259 2.47 22.72 -1.11
N LEU A 260 3.62 23.23 -0.69
CA LEU A 260 3.83 24.66 -0.44
C LEU A 260 3.62 25.47 -1.72
N SER A 261 4.20 25.05 -2.85
CA SER A 261 4.07 25.77 -4.13
C SER A 261 2.62 25.84 -4.59
N VAL A 262 1.86 24.76 -4.42
CA VAL A 262 0.42 24.76 -4.73
C VAL A 262 -0.37 25.72 -3.84
N GLY A 263 -0.11 25.71 -2.53
CA GLY A 263 -0.78 26.64 -1.59
C GLY A 263 -0.44 28.10 -1.84
N MET A 264 0.70 28.39 -2.45
CA MET A 264 1.13 29.75 -2.79
C MET A 264 0.56 30.28 -4.11
N GLN A 265 -0.12 29.46 -4.92
CA GLN A 265 -0.72 29.87 -6.20
C GLN A 265 -1.85 30.90 -6.04
N GLY A 266 -2.52 30.95 -4.88
CA GLY A 266 -3.59 31.88 -4.62
C GLY A 266 -4.30 31.63 -3.30
N LEU A 267 -5.25 32.52 -2.99
CA LEU A 267 -6.15 32.35 -1.84
C LEU A 267 -7.51 31.85 -2.29
N PRO A 268 -8.07 30.81 -1.63
CA PRO A 268 -9.36 30.27 -2.01
C PRO A 268 -10.49 31.27 -1.68
N ASN A 269 -11.33 31.55 -2.66
CA ASN A 269 -12.57 32.27 -2.46
C ASN A 269 -13.70 31.32 -2.03
N LEU A 270 -14.86 31.89 -1.68
CA LEU A 270 -16.00 31.08 -1.19
C LEU A 270 -16.48 30.05 -2.23
N ALA A 271 -16.50 30.41 -3.52
CA ALA A 271 -16.91 29.50 -4.58
C ALA A 271 -15.97 28.30 -4.70
N VAL A 272 -14.67 28.52 -4.59
CA VAL A 272 -13.62 27.46 -4.55
C VAL A 272 -13.87 26.52 -3.36
N ILE A 273 -14.10 27.08 -2.16
CA ILE A 273 -14.33 26.28 -0.96
C ILE A 273 -15.60 25.44 -1.08
N LEU A 274 -16.72 26.06 -1.50
CA LEU A 274 -18.01 25.36 -1.65
C LEU A 274 -17.92 24.25 -2.71
N THR A 275 -17.23 24.50 -3.82
CA THR A 275 -17.02 23.49 -4.86
C THR A 275 -16.18 22.32 -4.33
N ALA A 276 -15.10 22.59 -3.60
CA ALA A 276 -14.27 21.56 -2.99
C ALA A 276 -15.05 20.70 -1.98
N VAL A 277 -15.86 21.32 -1.11
CA VAL A 277 -16.75 20.63 -0.18
C VAL A 277 -17.78 19.79 -0.94
N GLY A 278 -18.37 20.33 -2.01
CA GLY A 278 -19.29 19.60 -2.88
C GLY A 278 -18.66 18.33 -3.47
N LEU A 279 -17.42 18.41 -3.93
CA LEU A 279 -16.69 17.23 -4.41
C LEU A 279 -16.44 16.20 -3.30
N VAL A 280 -16.12 16.65 -2.08
CA VAL A 280 -15.92 15.73 -0.94
C VAL A 280 -17.21 15.00 -0.57
N LEU A 281 -18.37 15.62 -0.71
CA LEU A 281 -19.67 14.96 -0.50
C LEU A 281 -19.95 13.83 -1.49
N LEU A 282 -19.20 13.73 -2.59
CA LEU A 282 -19.30 12.64 -3.57
C LEU A 282 -18.42 11.42 -3.23
N LEU A 283 -17.56 11.51 -2.20
CA LEU A 283 -16.72 10.39 -1.78
C LEU A 283 -17.49 9.10 -1.43
N PRO A 284 -18.67 9.13 -0.80
CA PRO A 284 -19.43 7.91 -0.55
C PRO A 284 -19.78 7.16 -1.84
N PHE A 285 -20.07 7.86 -2.92
CA PHE A 285 -20.31 7.23 -4.22
C PHE A 285 -19.02 6.59 -4.78
N LYS A 286 -17.90 7.30 -4.71
CA LYS A 286 -16.59 6.76 -5.13
C LYS A 286 -16.23 5.50 -4.34
N THR A 287 -16.41 5.51 -3.01
CA THR A 287 -16.18 4.37 -2.14
C THR A 287 -17.11 3.20 -2.47
N TRP A 288 -18.41 3.47 -2.66
CA TRP A 288 -19.39 2.48 -3.08
C TRP A 288 -19.02 1.84 -4.43
N LEU A 289 -18.54 2.64 -5.38
CA LEU A 289 -18.14 2.15 -6.70
C LEU A 289 -16.97 1.16 -6.60
N TYR A 290 -15.97 1.42 -5.74
CA TYR A 290 -14.91 0.45 -5.46
C TYR A 290 -15.49 -0.85 -4.93
N MET A 291 -16.38 -0.80 -3.94
CA MET A 291 -17.02 -1.98 -3.37
C MET A 291 -17.79 -2.78 -4.42
N ALA A 292 -18.60 -2.10 -5.22
CA ALA A 292 -19.41 -2.71 -6.26
C ALA A 292 -18.55 -3.42 -7.34
N ILE A 293 -17.37 -2.87 -7.65
CA ILE A 293 -16.46 -3.45 -8.64
C ILE A 293 -15.64 -4.60 -8.02
N THR A 294 -15.05 -4.41 -6.85
CA THR A 294 -14.19 -5.43 -6.21
C THR A 294 -14.97 -6.71 -5.89
N THR A 295 -16.22 -6.58 -5.43
CA THR A 295 -17.09 -7.76 -5.21
C THR A 295 -17.41 -8.52 -6.50
N ARG A 296 -17.41 -7.87 -7.66
CA ARG A 296 -17.58 -8.55 -8.97
C ARG A 296 -16.39 -9.42 -9.36
N PHE A 297 -15.20 -9.11 -8.83
CA PHE A 297 -14.01 -9.95 -8.96
C PHE A 297 -13.92 -11.06 -7.88
N GLY A 298 -15.00 -11.29 -7.15
CA GLY A 298 -15.13 -12.38 -6.19
C GLY A 298 -14.52 -12.10 -4.83
N LEU A 299 -14.16 -10.85 -4.50
CA LEU A 299 -13.74 -10.51 -3.15
C LEU A 299 -14.93 -10.56 -2.19
N ARG A 300 -14.71 -11.06 -0.95
CA ARG A 300 -15.71 -11.05 0.11
C ARG A 300 -16.17 -9.63 0.41
N ALA A 301 -17.40 -9.50 0.88
CA ALA A 301 -17.97 -8.21 1.25
C ALA A 301 -17.09 -7.44 2.25
N ARG A 302 -16.46 -8.11 3.22
CA ARG A 302 -15.54 -7.50 4.19
C ARG A 302 -14.27 -6.98 3.50
N THR A 303 -13.59 -7.82 2.73
CA THR A 303 -12.37 -7.46 1.99
C THR A 303 -12.64 -6.30 1.03
N ALA A 304 -13.76 -6.35 0.31
CA ALA A 304 -14.19 -5.30 -0.61
C ALA A 304 -14.50 -3.98 0.11
N LEU A 305 -15.21 -4.03 1.26
CA LEU A 305 -15.53 -2.84 2.04
C LEU A 305 -14.26 -2.17 2.59
N PHE A 306 -13.35 -2.95 3.17
CA PHE A 306 -12.14 -2.41 3.79
C PHE A 306 -11.18 -1.82 2.76
N SER A 307 -10.99 -2.49 1.62
CA SER A 307 -10.23 -1.91 0.51
C SER A 307 -10.89 -0.62 0.00
N SER A 308 -12.22 -0.60 -0.12
CA SER A 308 -12.97 0.56 -0.61
C SER A 308 -12.91 1.76 0.34
N ILE A 309 -13.01 1.54 1.64
CA ILE A 309 -12.85 2.60 2.66
C ILE A 309 -11.42 3.15 2.63
N THR A 310 -10.41 2.29 2.49
CA THR A 310 -9.01 2.69 2.37
C THR A 310 -8.77 3.55 1.13
N LEU A 311 -9.47 3.26 0.02
CA LEU A 311 -9.41 3.99 -1.25
C LEU A 311 -10.39 5.17 -1.34
N GLY A 312 -11.24 5.39 -0.33
CA GLY A 312 -12.30 6.40 -0.30
C GLY A 312 -11.81 7.83 -0.03
N ASN A 313 -10.82 8.29 -0.78
CA ASN A 313 -10.21 9.62 -0.69
C ASN A 313 -9.78 10.12 -2.07
N TYR A 314 -9.30 11.36 -2.17
CA TYR A 314 -8.70 11.91 -3.38
C TYR A 314 -7.18 11.84 -3.30
N SER A 315 -6.50 11.88 -4.47
CA SER A 315 -5.05 11.70 -4.60
C SER A 315 -4.32 13.01 -4.87
N GLU A 316 -3.10 13.08 -4.35
CA GLU A 316 -2.10 14.07 -4.75
C GLU A 316 -1.76 14.00 -6.26
N PHE A 317 -1.91 12.84 -6.90
CA PHE A 317 -1.76 12.73 -8.35
C PHE A 317 -2.84 13.50 -9.11
N GLY A 318 -4.07 13.54 -8.58
CA GLY A 318 -5.12 14.40 -9.13
C GLY A 318 -4.73 15.88 -9.08
N LEU A 319 -4.01 16.29 -8.03
CA LEU A 319 -3.49 17.64 -7.90
C LEU A 319 -2.36 17.91 -8.91
N ILE A 320 -1.45 16.95 -9.14
CA ILE A 320 -0.39 17.05 -10.16
C ILE A 320 -1.00 17.19 -11.57
N VAL A 321 -2.02 16.39 -11.88
CA VAL A 321 -2.77 16.48 -13.15
C VAL A 321 -3.43 17.85 -13.32
N ALA A 322 -4.03 18.40 -12.27
CA ALA A 322 -4.61 19.74 -12.31
C ALA A 322 -3.54 20.84 -12.47
N ALA A 323 -2.40 20.71 -11.78
CA ALA A 323 -1.27 21.64 -11.90
C ALA A 323 -0.71 21.67 -13.33
N LEU A 324 -0.61 20.51 -13.99
CA LEU A 324 -0.26 20.44 -15.41
C LEU A 324 -1.28 21.16 -16.29
N GLY A 325 -2.59 21.00 -16.03
CA GLY A 325 -3.64 21.69 -16.77
C GLY A 325 -3.55 23.20 -16.63
N VAL A 326 -3.15 23.70 -15.45
CA VAL A 326 -2.90 25.13 -15.22
C VAL A 326 -1.65 25.60 -15.99
N SER A 327 -0.57 24.85 -15.94
CA SER A 327 0.67 25.19 -16.64
C SER A 327 0.52 25.23 -18.17
N GLN A 328 -0.38 24.41 -18.71
CA GLN A 328 -0.74 24.37 -20.14
C GLN A 328 -1.84 25.38 -20.50
N GLY A 329 -2.39 26.11 -19.55
CA GLY A 329 -3.34 27.21 -19.76
C GLY A 329 -4.79 26.79 -20.06
N PHE A 330 -5.17 25.51 -19.93
CA PHE A 330 -6.54 25.09 -20.14
C PHE A 330 -7.34 24.89 -18.83
N LEU A 331 -6.68 24.98 -17.65
CA LEU A 331 -7.32 25.04 -16.34
C LEU A 331 -6.98 26.34 -15.63
N SER A 332 -7.94 26.87 -14.87
CA SER A 332 -7.69 28.02 -13.98
C SER A 332 -7.00 27.59 -12.69
N VAL A 333 -6.29 28.53 -12.07
CA VAL A 333 -5.70 28.34 -10.73
C VAL A 333 -6.77 27.99 -9.70
N ASP A 334 -7.99 28.55 -9.84
CA ASP A 334 -9.10 28.25 -8.93
C ASP A 334 -9.43 26.76 -8.87
N TRP A 335 -9.39 26.04 -9.99
CA TRP A 335 -9.59 24.59 -10.01
C TRP A 335 -8.44 23.83 -9.36
N LEU A 336 -7.21 24.32 -9.47
CA LEU A 336 -6.09 23.75 -8.72
C LEU A 336 -6.31 23.88 -7.20
N LEU A 337 -6.81 25.05 -6.76
CA LEU A 337 -7.16 25.30 -5.35
C LEU A 337 -8.35 24.43 -4.91
N VAL A 338 -9.38 24.28 -5.75
CA VAL A 338 -10.49 23.33 -5.48
C VAL A 338 -9.95 21.93 -5.25
N MET A 339 -9.11 21.43 -6.15
CA MET A 339 -8.52 20.09 -6.03
C MET A 339 -7.66 19.95 -4.77
N ALA A 340 -6.84 20.95 -4.44
CA ALA A 340 -5.99 20.96 -3.27
C ALA A 340 -6.79 20.88 -1.96
N ILE A 341 -7.86 21.66 -1.85
CA ILE A 341 -8.76 21.63 -0.70
C ILE A 341 -9.55 20.33 -0.65
N ALA A 342 -10.07 19.85 -1.79
CA ALA A 342 -10.80 18.59 -1.86
C ALA A 342 -9.96 17.40 -1.42
N VAL A 343 -8.71 17.29 -1.88
CA VAL A 343 -7.75 16.27 -1.44
C VAL A 343 -7.55 16.35 0.08
N SER A 344 -7.24 17.52 0.60
CA SER A 344 -6.97 17.73 2.03
C SER A 344 -8.16 17.39 2.92
N VAL A 345 -9.35 17.88 2.56
CA VAL A 345 -10.59 17.62 3.33
C VAL A 345 -11.00 16.15 3.20
N SER A 346 -10.72 15.51 2.04
CA SER A 346 -11.02 14.09 1.85
C SER A 346 -10.30 13.20 2.86
N PHE A 347 -9.06 13.51 3.23
CA PHE A 347 -8.33 12.77 4.26
C PHE A 347 -8.97 12.91 5.65
N ALA A 348 -9.39 14.15 5.99
CA ALA A 348 -10.07 14.41 7.25
C ALA A 348 -11.40 13.64 7.36
N VAL A 349 -12.14 13.55 6.25
CA VAL A 349 -13.40 12.81 6.18
C VAL A 349 -13.16 11.30 6.17
N ALA A 350 -12.17 10.80 5.43
CA ALA A 350 -11.90 9.37 5.31
C ALA A 350 -11.35 8.73 6.60
N ALA A 351 -10.58 9.47 7.43
CA ALA A 351 -9.92 8.95 8.62
C ALA A 351 -10.88 8.30 9.65
N PRO A 352 -11.99 8.93 10.08
CA PRO A 352 -12.93 8.31 11.01
C PRO A 352 -13.64 7.08 10.43
N PHE A 353 -13.91 7.04 9.12
CA PHE A 353 -14.50 5.85 8.49
C PHE A 353 -13.51 4.69 8.46
N SER A 354 -12.24 4.97 8.17
CA SER A 354 -11.17 3.96 8.25
C SER A 354 -10.99 3.43 9.67
N ALA A 355 -11.01 4.29 10.68
CA ALA A 355 -10.88 3.88 12.07
C ALA A 355 -12.04 2.97 12.53
N LYS A 356 -13.26 3.22 12.05
CA LYS A 356 -14.49 2.48 12.39
C LYS A 356 -14.91 1.43 11.36
N ALA A 357 -14.03 1.01 10.46
CA ALA A 357 -14.37 0.08 9.38
C ALA A 357 -14.91 -1.25 9.91
N GLU A 358 -14.29 -1.81 10.97
CA GLU A 358 -14.71 -3.06 11.61
C GLU A 358 -16.12 -2.93 12.22
N GLU A 359 -16.34 -1.88 13.02
CA GLU A 359 -17.65 -1.58 13.60
C GLU A 359 -18.72 -1.38 12.53
N THR A 360 -18.37 -0.69 11.44
CA THR A 360 -19.27 -0.44 10.30
C THR A 360 -19.67 -1.74 9.60
N TYR A 361 -18.72 -2.67 9.44
CA TYR A 361 -19.00 -3.97 8.85
C TYR A 361 -19.92 -4.81 9.75
N HIS A 362 -19.56 -4.96 11.04
CA HIS A 362 -20.33 -5.77 11.98
C HIS A 362 -21.76 -5.27 12.15
N ASN A 363 -21.95 -3.97 12.33
CA ASN A 363 -23.27 -3.38 12.56
C ASN A 363 -24.21 -3.49 11.34
N LYS A 364 -23.68 -3.62 10.13
CA LYS A 364 -24.46 -3.65 8.88
C LYS A 364 -24.07 -4.84 7.98
N LYS A 365 -23.62 -5.94 8.58
CA LYS A 365 -23.12 -7.12 7.86
C LYS A 365 -24.11 -7.59 6.77
N GLN A 366 -25.37 -7.77 7.11
CA GLN A 366 -26.40 -8.22 6.16
C GLN A 366 -26.53 -7.29 4.93
N MET A 367 -26.35 -5.99 5.12
CA MET A 367 -26.41 -5.01 4.02
C MET A 367 -25.19 -5.15 3.09
N TRP A 368 -24.01 -5.45 3.63
CA TRP A 368 -22.78 -5.59 2.86
C TRP A 368 -22.71 -6.95 2.17
N ASP A 369 -23.15 -8.01 2.82
CA ASP A 369 -23.12 -9.37 2.28
C ASP A 369 -24.00 -9.54 1.02
N VAL A 370 -24.99 -8.67 0.80
CA VAL A 370 -25.78 -8.65 -0.46
C VAL A 370 -24.89 -8.42 -1.71
N TYR A 371 -23.76 -7.76 -1.56
CA TYR A 371 -22.82 -7.53 -2.67
C TYR A 371 -21.89 -8.72 -2.92
N GLN A 372 -21.79 -9.65 -1.98
CA GLN A 372 -20.92 -10.83 -2.09
C GLN A 372 -21.44 -11.79 -3.14
N LYS A 373 -20.52 -12.33 -3.95
CA LYS A 373 -20.85 -13.36 -4.95
C LYS A 373 -20.72 -14.74 -4.35
N ASP A 374 -21.47 -15.70 -4.91
CA ASP A 374 -21.39 -17.11 -4.49
C ASP A 374 -20.02 -17.72 -4.77
N ARG A 375 -19.41 -17.34 -5.91
CA ARG A 375 -18.06 -17.75 -6.26
C ARG A 375 -17.06 -16.70 -5.80
N LEU A 376 -16.28 -17.04 -4.80
CA LEU A 376 -15.24 -16.20 -4.25
C LEU A 376 -13.91 -16.34 -5.03
N ASN A 377 -13.06 -15.35 -4.87
CA ASN A 377 -11.67 -15.41 -5.32
C ASN A 377 -10.94 -16.46 -4.47
N PRO A 378 -10.12 -17.36 -5.06
CA PRO A 378 -9.39 -18.37 -4.30
C PRO A 378 -8.52 -17.81 -3.16
N LYS A 379 -8.07 -16.56 -3.28
CA LYS A 379 -7.30 -15.88 -2.23
C LYS A 379 -8.16 -15.34 -1.07
N ASP A 380 -9.47 -15.28 -1.26
CA ASP A 380 -10.45 -14.73 -0.30
C ASP A 380 -11.54 -15.76 0.07
N GLU A 381 -11.31 -17.03 -0.26
CA GLU A 381 -12.19 -18.12 0.18
C GLU A 381 -12.07 -18.32 1.69
N ILE A 382 -13.19 -18.71 2.29
CA ILE A 382 -13.21 -19.11 3.70
C ILE A 382 -12.35 -20.37 3.82
N LEU A 383 -11.38 -20.33 4.71
CA LEU A 383 -10.56 -21.50 4.99
C LEU A 383 -11.40 -22.49 5.81
N ASP A 384 -11.92 -23.49 5.14
CA ASP A 384 -12.54 -24.63 5.80
C ASP A 384 -11.43 -25.47 6.41
N THR A 385 -11.47 -25.64 7.74
CA THR A 385 -10.53 -26.50 8.44
C THR A 385 -10.95 -27.98 8.36
N GLU A 386 -12.05 -28.26 7.65
CA GLU A 386 -12.63 -29.59 7.58
C GLU A 386 -12.89 -30.14 9.00
N ASP A 387 -12.58 -31.42 9.25
CA ASP A 387 -12.69 -32.03 10.60
C ASP A 387 -11.38 -31.87 11.42
N SER A 388 -10.51 -30.93 11.03
CA SER A 388 -9.24 -30.73 11.71
C SER A 388 -9.44 -30.06 13.07
N THR A 389 -8.88 -30.66 14.12
CA THR A 389 -8.93 -30.16 15.49
C THR A 389 -7.62 -29.54 15.95
N VAL A 390 -6.55 -29.69 15.15
CA VAL A 390 -5.24 -29.14 15.43
C VAL A 390 -4.77 -28.31 14.21
N LEU A 391 -4.48 -27.05 14.43
CA LEU A 391 -3.87 -26.16 13.44
C LEU A 391 -2.39 -25.92 13.76
N ILE A 392 -1.52 -26.07 12.76
CA ILE A 392 -0.09 -25.77 12.88
C ILE A 392 0.23 -24.59 11.97
N ILE A 393 0.60 -23.47 12.55
CA ILE A 393 0.95 -22.24 11.84
C ILE A 393 2.46 -22.18 11.62
N GLY A 394 2.88 -22.26 10.36
CA GLY A 394 4.29 -22.30 9.96
C GLY A 394 4.81 -23.73 9.81
N MET A 395 4.73 -24.27 8.60
CA MET A 395 5.15 -25.64 8.25
C MET A 395 6.64 -25.71 7.86
N GLY A 396 7.48 -24.96 8.61
CA GLY A 396 8.94 -25.11 8.56
C GLY A 396 9.41 -26.43 9.20
N ARG A 397 10.71 -26.55 9.48
CA ARG A 397 11.28 -27.79 10.08
C ARG A 397 10.60 -28.21 11.38
N VAL A 398 10.31 -27.23 12.24
CA VAL A 398 9.67 -27.50 13.56
C VAL A 398 8.21 -27.85 13.37
N GLY A 399 7.45 -27.06 12.59
CA GLY A 399 6.03 -27.31 12.35
C GLY A 399 5.79 -28.64 11.63
N ALA A 400 6.59 -28.98 10.62
CA ALA A 400 6.50 -30.27 9.94
C ALA A 400 6.87 -31.45 10.86
N GLY A 401 7.82 -31.25 11.79
CA GLY A 401 8.13 -32.24 12.82
C GLY A 401 6.96 -32.45 13.78
N ALA A 402 6.38 -31.36 14.28
CA ALA A 402 5.22 -31.41 15.16
C ALA A 402 4.00 -32.05 14.47
N TYR A 403 3.80 -31.74 13.18
CA TYR A 403 2.73 -32.35 12.37
C TYR A 403 2.80 -33.87 12.36
N LYS A 404 3.98 -34.45 12.14
CA LYS A 404 4.14 -35.91 12.09
C LYS A 404 3.70 -36.57 13.39
N VAL A 405 4.17 -36.03 14.53
CA VAL A 405 3.84 -36.58 15.85
C VAL A 405 2.33 -36.45 16.11
N LEU A 406 1.76 -35.28 15.85
CA LEU A 406 0.34 -35.03 16.09
C LEU A 406 -0.56 -35.82 15.16
N ASN A 407 -0.15 -36.04 13.91
CA ASN A 407 -0.93 -36.83 12.94
C ASN A 407 -0.86 -38.33 13.21
N GLU A 408 0.20 -38.83 13.90
CA GLU A 408 0.25 -40.22 14.41
C GLU A 408 -0.74 -40.41 15.56
N GLU A 409 -0.88 -39.44 16.48
CA GLU A 409 -1.80 -39.48 17.61
C GLU A 409 -3.26 -39.17 17.20
N HIS A 410 -3.45 -38.25 16.23
CA HIS A 410 -4.72 -37.76 15.76
C HIS A 410 -4.81 -37.82 14.22
N PRO A 411 -4.92 -39.00 13.60
CA PRO A 411 -4.91 -39.14 12.14
C PRO A 411 -5.99 -38.30 11.47
N GLN A 412 -5.62 -37.57 10.40
CA GLN A 412 -6.49 -36.70 9.58
C GLN A 412 -7.13 -35.50 10.31
N LYS A 413 -6.72 -35.23 11.57
CA LYS A 413 -7.23 -34.07 12.33
C LYS A 413 -6.25 -32.92 12.43
N VAL A 414 -5.12 -32.99 11.74
CA VAL A 414 -4.09 -31.97 11.74
C VAL A 414 -4.06 -31.23 10.42
N LEU A 415 -4.14 -29.89 10.46
CA LEU A 415 -4.00 -29.01 9.31
C LEU A 415 -2.80 -28.09 9.49
N GLY A 416 -1.90 -28.11 8.53
CA GLY A 416 -0.77 -27.18 8.45
C GLY A 416 -1.12 -25.93 7.66
N ILE A 417 -0.66 -24.76 8.11
CA ILE A 417 -0.76 -23.49 7.39
C ILE A 417 0.65 -23.01 7.07
N GLU A 418 0.92 -22.76 5.79
CA GLU A 418 2.23 -22.31 5.29
C GLU A 418 2.06 -21.12 4.35
N LEU A 419 2.90 -20.10 4.52
CA LEU A 419 2.87 -18.89 3.69
C LEU A 419 3.53 -19.11 2.32
N ASN A 420 4.54 -19.96 2.26
CA ASN A 420 5.30 -20.21 1.03
C ASN A 420 4.60 -21.27 0.18
N GLU A 421 4.10 -20.87 -1.00
CA GLU A 421 3.36 -21.75 -1.92
C GLU A 421 4.19 -22.96 -2.36
N ASP A 422 5.48 -22.78 -2.70
CA ASP A 422 6.34 -23.87 -3.16
C ASP A 422 6.58 -24.90 -2.03
N ARG A 423 6.75 -24.43 -0.80
CA ARG A 423 6.92 -25.30 0.37
C ARG A 423 5.63 -26.06 0.69
N ALA A 424 4.50 -25.39 0.65
CA ALA A 424 3.20 -26.01 0.86
C ALA A 424 2.94 -27.11 -0.16
N ALA A 425 3.18 -26.85 -1.45
CA ALA A 425 3.05 -27.83 -2.52
C ALA A 425 3.93 -29.06 -2.28
N ASN A 426 5.21 -28.86 -1.93
CA ASN A 426 6.14 -29.96 -1.61
C ASN A 426 5.68 -30.80 -0.40
N LEU A 427 5.06 -30.17 0.61
CA LEU A 427 4.54 -30.90 1.77
C LEU A 427 3.28 -31.68 1.42
N VAL A 428 2.39 -31.14 0.58
CA VAL A 428 1.22 -31.85 0.08
C VAL A 428 1.62 -33.09 -0.73
N GLU A 429 2.65 -32.99 -1.58
CA GLU A 429 3.23 -34.14 -2.31
C GLU A 429 3.79 -35.23 -1.36
N GLN A 430 4.23 -34.83 -0.17
CA GLN A 430 4.71 -35.75 0.89
C GLN A 430 3.56 -36.33 1.74
N GLY A 431 2.30 -36.00 1.44
CA GLY A 431 1.11 -36.51 2.14
C GLY A 431 0.70 -35.72 3.38
N PHE A 432 1.23 -34.49 3.57
CA PHE A 432 0.76 -33.60 4.63
C PHE A 432 -0.52 -32.86 4.19
N ASN A 433 -1.46 -32.68 5.11
CA ASN A 433 -2.60 -31.81 4.89
C ASN A 433 -2.16 -30.36 5.18
N VAL A 434 -1.82 -29.59 4.12
CA VAL A 434 -1.29 -28.23 4.24
C VAL A 434 -2.05 -27.30 3.29
N LYS A 435 -2.47 -26.15 3.82
CA LYS A 435 -3.08 -25.07 3.04
C LYS A 435 -2.17 -23.82 3.04
N VAL A 436 -2.20 -23.09 1.93
CA VAL A 436 -1.43 -21.83 1.79
C VAL A 436 -2.23 -20.69 2.38
N ALA A 437 -1.72 -20.06 3.45
CA ALA A 437 -2.29 -18.85 4.00
C ALA A 437 -1.28 -18.08 4.85
N ASP A 438 -1.57 -16.81 5.13
CA ASP A 438 -0.78 -15.94 6.00
C ASP A 438 -1.51 -15.76 7.34
N ALA A 439 -1.05 -16.45 8.38
CA ALA A 439 -1.64 -16.36 9.70
C ALA A 439 -1.29 -15.04 10.46
N THR A 440 -0.41 -14.22 9.90
CA THR A 440 -0.20 -12.84 10.36
C THR A 440 -1.17 -11.85 9.72
N ASP A 441 -1.99 -12.30 8.77
CA ASP A 441 -3.06 -11.52 8.19
C ASP A 441 -4.24 -11.42 9.16
N THR A 442 -4.72 -10.21 9.42
CA THR A 442 -5.88 -9.96 10.29
C THR A 442 -7.13 -10.68 9.78
N ASP A 443 -7.29 -10.77 8.47
CA ASP A 443 -8.44 -11.42 7.84
C ASP A 443 -8.41 -12.95 7.93
N PHE A 444 -7.23 -13.54 8.04
CA PHE A 444 -7.07 -14.99 8.13
C PHE A 444 -7.93 -15.59 9.26
N TRP A 445 -7.83 -15.04 10.47
CA TRP A 445 -8.57 -15.55 11.63
C TRP A 445 -10.08 -15.35 11.53
N ASN A 446 -10.55 -14.39 10.74
CA ASN A 446 -11.97 -14.23 10.41
C ASN A 446 -12.43 -15.17 9.28
N MET A 447 -11.50 -15.77 8.55
CA MET A 447 -11.77 -16.75 7.49
C MET A 447 -11.76 -18.18 8.01
N VAL A 448 -11.03 -18.45 9.09
CA VAL A 448 -10.96 -19.78 9.68
C VAL A 448 -12.30 -20.12 10.31
N ARG A 449 -12.99 -21.10 9.76
CA ARG A 449 -14.10 -21.77 10.43
C ARG A 449 -13.54 -22.98 11.13
N LEU A 450 -13.62 -22.95 12.44
CA LEU A 450 -13.28 -24.08 13.25
C LEU A 450 -14.54 -24.96 13.41
N SER A 451 -14.39 -26.28 13.32
CA SER A 451 -15.51 -27.24 13.48
C SER A 451 -15.93 -27.30 14.95
N GLU A 452 -17.24 -27.32 15.26
CA GLU A 452 -17.73 -27.52 16.65
C GLU A 452 -17.98 -29.02 16.92
N PRO A 453 -17.75 -29.50 18.16
CA PRO A 453 -17.24 -28.91 19.41
C PRO A 453 -15.75 -29.24 19.60
N VAL A 454 -14.98 -28.33 20.17
CA VAL A 454 -13.54 -28.41 20.03
C VAL A 454 -12.75 -28.15 21.30
N GLU A 455 -11.92 -29.10 21.62
CA GLU A 455 -10.65 -28.84 22.30
C GLU A 455 -9.60 -28.50 21.23
N GLU A 456 -9.74 -27.37 20.55
CA GLU A 456 -8.85 -27.01 19.45
C GLU A 456 -7.52 -26.51 19.96
N MET A 457 -6.49 -27.00 19.31
CA MET A 457 -5.14 -26.59 19.59
C MET A 457 -4.55 -25.87 18.39
N ILE A 458 -3.96 -24.72 18.62
CA ILE A 458 -3.21 -23.97 17.59
C ILE A 458 -1.75 -23.93 18.01
N LEU A 459 -0.88 -24.53 17.17
CA LEU A 459 0.56 -24.47 17.31
C LEU A 459 1.13 -23.32 16.49
N LEU A 460 1.78 -22.37 17.12
CA LEU A 460 2.50 -21.28 16.47
C LEU A 460 3.97 -21.67 16.31
N ALA A 461 4.34 -22.13 15.11
CA ALA A 461 5.66 -22.65 14.77
C ALA A 461 6.39 -21.77 13.74
N MET A 462 6.04 -20.50 13.64
CA MET A 462 6.70 -19.56 12.73
C MET A 462 8.11 -19.21 13.21
N PRO A 463 9.08 -19.00 12.28
CA PRO A 463 10.47 -18.76 12.64
C PRO A 463 10.70 -17.38 13.32
N ASN A 464 9.80 -16.44 13.17
CA ASN A 464 9.86 -15.10 13.76
C ASN A 464 8.98 -15.04 15.01
N HIS A 465 9.57 -14.67 16.15
CA HIS A 465 8.88 -14.55 17.42
C HIS A 465 7.74 -13.51 17.37
N TYR A 466 7.97 -12.35 16.78
CA TYR A 466 6.94 -11.31 16.66
C TYR A 466 5.74 -11.77 15.83
N SER A 467 5.96 -12.62 14.83
CA SER A 467 4.85 -13.23 14.06
C SER A 467 4.01 -14.17 14.93
N ASN A 468 4.64 -14.94 15.82
CA ASN A 468 3.92 -15.80 16.77
C ASN A 468 3.12 -14.98 17.79
N ILE A 469 3.72 -13.92 18.34
CA ILE A 469 3.01 -12.99 19.24
C ILE A 469 1.82 -12.36 18.55
N TYR A 470 2.03 -11.83 17.35
CA TYR A 470 0.96 -11.18 16.59
C TYR A 470 -0.19 -12.13 16.27
N ALA A 471 0.11 -13.35 15.80
CA ALA A 471 -0.90 -14.37 15.55
C ALA A 471 -1.67 -14.72 16.83
N ALA A 472 -0.98 -14.87 17.96
CA ALA A 472 -1.61 -15.15 19.26
C ALA A 472 -2.57 -14.03 19.73
N GLU A 473 -2.19 -12.77 19.51
CA GLU A 473 -3.06 -11.62 19.81
C GLU A 473 -4.32 -11.64 18.93
N ARG A 474 -4.17 -11.97 17.63
CA ARG A 474 -5.31 -12.05 16.69
C ARG A 474 -6.25 -13.20 16.99
N ILE A 475 -5.73 -14.38 17.36
CA ILE A 475 -6.55 -15.51 17.82
C ILE A 475 -7.40 -15.10 19.02
N LYS A 476 -6.79 -14.46 20.02
CA LYS A 476 -7.53 -13.97 21.20
C LYS A 476 -8.57 -12.90 20.85
N ALA A 477 -8.22 -11.98 19.95
CA ALA A 477 -9.13 -10.93 19.51
C ALA A 477 -10.31 -11.45 18.67
N SER A 478 -10.15 -12.57 17.96
CA SER A 478 -11.22 -13.19 17.14
C SER A 478 -12.28 -13.90 17.99
N GLY A 479 -12.06 -14.07 19.30
CA GLY A 479 -12.98 -14.76 20.21
C GLY A 479 -13.00 -16.28 20.06
N LEU A 480 -12.00 -16.84 19.37
CA LEU A 480 -11.82 -18.29 19.26
C LEU A 480 -11.44 -18.88 20.63
N ASP A 481 -12.23 -19.84 21.11
CA ASP A 481 -11.92 -20.58 22.35
C ASP A 481 -11.05 -21.79 21.99
N CYS A 482 -9.73 -21.62 22.05
CA CYS A 482 -8.76 -22.64 21.69
C CYS A 482 -7.51 -22.57 22.57
N ARG A 483 -6.79 -23.71 22.66
CA ARG A 483 -5.50 -23.76 23.34
C ARG A 483 -4.40 -23.33 22.36
N ILE A 484 -3.55 -22.40 22.77
CA ILE A 484 -2.41 -21.92 21.96
C ILE A 484 -1.12 -22.44 22.59
N VAL A 485 -0.25 -23.01 21.75
CA VAL A 485 1.12 -23.38 22.12
C VAL A 485 2.07 -22.73 21.10
N ALA A 486 3.19 -22.17 21.54
CA ALA A 486 4.11 -21.48 20.64
C ALA A 486 5.54 -21.97 20.80
N ILE A 487 6.35 -21.86 19.72
CA ILE A 487 7.80 -22.02 19.82
C ILE A 487 8.44 -20.70 20.26
N ALA A 488 9.50 -20.83 21.07
CA ALA A 488 10.40 -19.74 21.43
C ALA A 488 11.84 -20.18 21.22
N LYS A 489 12.74 -19.29 20.83
CA LYS A 489 14.17 -19.58 20.65
C LYS A 489 14.97 -19.22 21.89
N HIS A 490 14.59 -18.12 22.55
CA HIS A 490 15.31 -17.54 23.67
C HIS A 490 14.42 -17.46 24.92
N GLU A 491 15.02 -17.43 26.08
CA GLU A 491 14.32 -17.38 27.37
C GLU A 491 13.46 -16.10 27.52
N SER A 492 13.91 -14.98 26.95
CA SER A 492 13.12 -13.74 26.91
C SER A 492 11.81 -13.89 26.14
N GLU A 493 11.83 -14.66 25.03
CA GLU A 493 10.64 -14.96 24.23
C GLU A 493 9.67 -15.87 24.98
N VAL A 494 10.19 -16.84 25.74
CA VAL A 494 9.38 -17.70 26.64
C VAL A 494 8.65 -16.85 27.66
N GLN A 495 9.35 -15.91 28.31
CA GLN A 495 8.75 -15.03 29.32
C GLN A 495 7.66 -14.11 28.74
N GLU A 496 7.82 -13.64 27.51
CA GLU A 496 6.85 -12.82 26.84
C GLU A 496 5.56 -13.61 26.52
N LEU A 497 5.69 -14.82 25.98
CA LEU A 497 4.56 -15.74 25.74
C LEU A 497 3.87 -16.15 27.04
N MET A 498 4.64 -16.40 28.11
CA MET A 498 4.09 -16.72 29.43
C MET A 498 3.24 -15.58 30.02
N LYS A 499 3.65 -14.32 29.83
CA LYS A 499 2.82 -13.15 30.24
C LYS A 499 1.49 -13.10 29.51
N MET A 500 1.42 -13.64 28.30
CA MET A 500 0.19 -13.80 27.54
C MET A 500 -0.61 -15.06 27.92
N GLY A 501 -0.12 -15.88 28.87
CA GLY A 501 -0.74 -17.15 29.24
C GLY A 501 -0.59 -18.24 28.18
N ILE A 502 0.44 -18.16 27.33
CA ILE A 502 0.68 -19.11 26.24
C ILE A 502 1.85 -20.03 26.62
N PRO A 503 1.61 -21.34 26.77
CA PRO A 503 2.67 -22.33 26.92
C PRO A 503 3.63 -22.27 25.72
N SER A 504 4.93 -22.35 25.98
CA SER A 504 5.93 -22.28 24.92
C SER A 504 7.00 -23.33 25.05
N PHE A 505 7.45 -23.82 23.89
CA PHE A 505 8.56 -24.78 23.75
C PHE A 505 9.84 -24.01 23.42
N ASN A 506 10.85 -24.08 24.31
CA ASN A 506 12.14 -23.43 24.07
C ASN A 506 13.02 -24.31 23.18
N LEU A 507 13.09 -23.96 21.90
CA LEU A 507 13.75 -24.76 20.86
C LEU A 507 15.24 -25.03 21.17
N TYR A 508 15.98 -24.00 21.60
CA TYR A 508 17.42 -24.17 21.84
C TYR A 508 17.73 -24.90 23.14
N ARG A 509 16.96 -24.70 24.18
CA ARG A 509 17.13 -25.44 25.44
C ARG A 509 16.85 -26.93 25.23
N GLU A 510 15.73 -27.26 24.62
CA GLU A 510 15.33 -28.65 24.40
C GLU A 510 16.27 -29.37 23.42
N ALA A 511 16.74 -28.67 22.36
CA ALA A 511 17.73 -29.20 21.44
C ALA A 511 19.08 -29.46 22.15
N GLY A 512 19.51 -28.56 23.04
CA GLY A 512 20.72 -28.71 23.83
C GLY A 512 20.64 -29.88 24.83
N GLU A 513 19.52 -30.01 25.55
CA GLU A 513 19.27 -31.14 26.46
C GLU A 513 19.21 -32.47 25.70
N GLY A 514 18.53 -32.50 24.54
CA GLY A 514 18.45 -33.66 23.68
C GLY A 514 19.84 -34.10 23.17
N LEU A 515 20.65 -33.15 22.73
CA LEU A 515 22.04 -33.44 22.30
C LEU A 515 22.87 -33.98 23.47
N GLY A 516 22.72 -33.42 24.68
CA GLY A 516 23.41 -33.91 25.87
C GLY A 516 23.02 -35.35 26.23
N ARG A 517 21.75 -35.70 26.16
CA ARG A 517 21.28 -37.08 26.38
C ARG A 517 21.83 -38.04 25.33
N GLU A 518 21.87 -37.64 24.05
CA GLU A 518 22.42 -38.47 22.99
C GLU A 518 23.94 -38.71 23.16
N ALA A 519 24.67 -37.66 23.57
CA ALA A 519 26.10 -37.81 23.90
C ALA A 519 26.35 -38.79 25.07
N VAL A 520 25.53 -38.75 26.12
CA VAL A 520 25.62 -39.73 27.23
C VAL A 520 25.36 -41.14 26.74
N ASN A 521 24.31 -41.33 25.91
CA ASN A 521 24.00 -42.63 25.32
C ASN A 521 25.18 -43.17 24.48
N ALA A 522 25.78 -42.31 23.65
CA ALA A 522 26.93 -42.69 22.83
C ALA A 522 28.17 -43.08 23.67
N ILE A 523 28.40 -42.43 24.82
CA ILE A 523 29.48 -42.80 25.75
C ILE A 523 29.20 -44.16 26.39
N ASN A 524 27.97 -44.41 26.82
CA ASN A 524 27.58 -45.66 27.45
C ASN A 524 27.63 -46.87 26.49
N LEU A 525 27.32 -46.66 25.20
CA LEU A 525 27.43 -47.68 24.18
C LEU A 525 28.89 -48.09 23.89
N ASN A 526 29.87 -47.23 24.15
CA ASN A 526 31.31 -47.54 24.02
C ASN A 526 31.92 -48.22 25.27
N GLN A 527 31.15 -48.35 26.35
CA GLN A 527 31.56 -49.00 27.58
C GLN A 527 30.93 -50.41 27.78
N ALA A 528 30.01 -50.80 26.92
CA ALA A 528 29.40 -52.12 26.84
C ALA A 528 30.02 -52.93 25.67
#